data_4d4c9e7f42ae30c6a3a7cedf1bd93b47
#
_entry.id   4d4c9e7f42ae30c6a3a7cedf1bd93b47
#
_cell.length_a   1.000
_cell.length_b   1.000
_cell.length_c   1.000
_cell.angle_alpha   90.00
_cell.angle_beta   90.00
_cell.angle_gamma   90.00
#
_symmetry.space_group_name_H-M   'P 1'
#
loop_
_entity.id
_entity.type
_entity.pdbx_description
1 polymer ?
#
loop_
_entity_poly.entity_id
_entity_poly.type
_entity_poly.pdbx_seq_one_letter_code
_entity_poly.pdbx_strand_id
1 'polypeptide(L)'
;MSEPNHFELFGLTPVFGLDVAELDRRYLDAVREVHPDRFAAAGEQEQRAAVQRAAALNDAYQVLKSATRRALYLLNLQAPLDEEATVQDPEFLFQQMEWREELEELGDSADFAAIGRFRQQLQQVLADVGQAFAACWQQDAQRSQAERLVRRMQFLDKLLREVRELEERLDD
;
A
#
# COMPACT_ATOMS: atom_id res chain seq x y z
N MET A 1 -4.25 -20.10 -19.99
CA MET A 1 -4.83 -18.85 -19.40
C MET A 1 -4.21 -18.65 -18.03
N SER A 2 -3.64 -17.49 -17.81
CA SER A 2 -3.10 -17.13 -16.51
C SER A 2 -4.24 -16.74 -15.56
N GLU A 3 -4.02 -16.94 -14.27
CA GLU A 3 -4.95 -16.44 -13.26
C GLU A 3 -5.04 -14.90 -13.35
N PRO A 4 -6.24 -14.32 -13.10
CA PRO A 4 -6.40 -12.87 -13.13
C PRO A 4 -5.57 -12.22 -12.03
N ASN A 5 -4.93 -11.09 -12.33
CA ASN A 5 -4.24 -10.31 -11.33
C ASN A 5 -5.25 -9.56 -10.44
N HIS A 6 -4.77 -8.88 -9.40
CA HIS A 6 -5.63 -8.18 -8.44
C HIS A 6 -6.50 -7.09 -9.11
N PHE A 7 -5.97 -6.38 -10.09
CA PHE A 7 -6.74 -5.38 -10.83
C PHE A 7 -7.84 -6.03 -11.68
N GLU A 8 -7.50 -7.11 -12.36
CA GLU A 8 -8.44 -7.83 -13.23
C GLU A 8 -9.60 -8.44 -12.46
N LEU A 9 -9.38 -8.85 -11.20
CA LEU A 9 -10.45 -9.34 -10.31
C LEU A 9 -11.58 -8.31 -10.14
N PHE A 10 -11.26 -7.03 -10.23
CA PHE A 10 -12.22 -5.93 -10.11
C PHE A 10 -12.53 -5.25 -11.44
N GLY A 11 -12.06 -5.82 -12.56
CA GLY A 11 -12.25 -5.23 -13.89
C GLY A 11 -11.54 -3.88 -14.04
N LEU A 12 -10.42 -3.70 -13.34
CA LEU A 12 -9.63 -2.47 -13.38
C LEU A 12 -8.36 -2.64 -14.21
N THR A 13 -7.90 -1.54 -14.80
CA THR A 13 -6.61 -1.50 -15.50
C THR A 13 -5.47 -1.37 -14.49
N PRO A 14 -4.35 -2.11 -14.67
CA PRO A 14 -3.20 -2.00 -13.78
C PRO A 14 -2.52 -0.63 -13.88
N VAL A 15 -2.84 0.26 -12.96
CA VAL A 15 -2.27 1.61 -12.87
C VAL A 15 -2.01 1.96 -11.40
N PHE A 16 -1.02 2.81 -11.16
CA PHE A 16 -0.78 3.31 -9.81
C PHE A 16 -1.85 4.32 -9.36
N GLY A 17 -2.26 5.22 -10.26
CA GLY A 17 -3.25 6.26 -10.00
C GLY A 17 -4.68 5.74 -9.92
N LEU A 18 -4.90 4.71 -9.10
CA LEU A 18 -6.21 4.09 -8.90
C LEU A 18 -7.14 4.99 -8.10
N ASP A 19 -8.39 5.11 -8.56
CA ASP A 19 -9.46 5.73 -7.79
C ASP A 19 -9.93 4.75 -6.70
N VAL A 20 -9.59 5.03 -5.45
CA VAL A 20 -9.92 4.18 -4.31
C VAL A 20 -11.43 4.07 -4.09
N ALA A 21 -12.19 5.13 -4.37
CA ALA A 21 -13.64 5.10 -4.26
C ALA A 21 -14.26 4.13 -5.29
N GLU A 22 -13.72 4.09 -6.51
CA GLU A 22 -14.12 3.12 -7.52
C GLU A 22 -13.77 1.69 -7.10
N LEU A 23 -12.57 1.49 -6.54
CA LEU A 23 -12.15 0.20 -6.00
C LEU A 23 -13.10 -0.27 -4.91
N ASP A 24 -13.47 0.61 -3.99
CA ASP A 24 -14.39 0.29 -2.89
C ASP A 24 -15.75 -0.18 -3.42
N ARG A 25 -16.30 0.50 -4.41
CA ARG A 25 -17.57 0.13 -5.03
C ARG A 25 -17.50 -1.25 -5.68
N ARG A 26 -16.46 -1.48 -6.47
CA ARG A 26 -16.26 -2.76 -7.17
C ARG A 26 -16.01 -3.91 -6.21
N TYR A 27 -15.30 -3.66 -5.13
CA TYR A 27 -15.10 -4.65 -4.07
C TYR A 27 -16.42 -5.05 -3.43
N LEU A 28 -17.25 -4.09 -3.04
CA LEU A 28 -18.54 -4.37 -2.44
C LEU A 28 -19.46 -5.16 -3.39
N ASP A 29 -19.49 -4.80 -4.66
CA ASP A 29 -20.28 -5.52 -5.66
C ASP A 29 -19.78 -6.96 -5.84
N ALA A 30 -18.47 -7.14 -5.95
CA ALA A 30 -17.86 -8.46 -6.11
C ALA A 30 -18.10 -9.37 -4.91
N VAL A 31 -17.99 -8.83 -3.69
CA VAL A 31 -18.24 -9.58 -2.46
C VAL A 31 -19.69 -10.02 -2.34
N ARG A 32 -20.64 -9.18 -2.76
CA ARG A 32 -22.07 -9.55 -2.77
C ARG A 32 -22.35 -10.75 -3.64
N GLU A 33 -21.68 -10.89 -4.76
CA GLU A 33 -21.85 -12.01 -5.69
C GLU A 33 -21.35 -13.35 -5.11
N VAL A 34 -20.38 -13.31 -4.22
CA VAL A 34 -19.78 -14.52 -3.62
C VAL A 34 -20.11 -14.69 -2.14
N HIS A 35 -21.06 -13.89 -1.62
CA HIS A 35 -21.43 -13.94 -0.20
C HIS A 35 -21.95 -15.34 0.18
N PRO A 36 -21.53 -15.90 1.34
CA PRO A 36 -21.95 -17.24 1.77
C PRO A 36 -23.46 -17.45 1.77
N ASP A 37 -24.25 -16.43 2.09
CA ASP A 37 -25.72 -16.54 2.12
C ASP A 37 -26.31 -16.89 0.75
N ARG A 38 -25.66 -16.53 -0.34
CA ARG A 38 -26.09 -16.88 -1.71
C ARG A 38 -25.90 -18.37 -2.02
N PHE A 39 -25.02 -19.03 -1.29
CA PHE A 39 -24.65 -20.41 -1.48
C PHE A 39 -25.16 -21.33 -0.37
N ALA A 40 -26.04 -20.83 0.50
CA ALA A 40 -26.54 -21.59 1.65
C ALA A 40 -27.24 -22.89 1.25
N ALA A 41 -27.91 -22.90 0.08
CA ALA A 41 -28.57 -24.09 -0.46
C ALA A 41 -27.73 -24.85 -1.48
N ALA A 42 -26.49 -24.38 -1.78
CA ALA A 42 -25.59 -25.03 -2.73
C ALA A 42 -24.84 -26.19 -2.09
N GLY A 43 -24.22 -27.00 -2.94
CA GLY A 43 -23.35 -28.10 -2.51
C GLY A 43 -22.11 -27.61 -1.76
N GLU A 44 -21.50 -28.48 -1.00
CA GLU A 44 -20.31 -28.20 -0.20
C GLU A 44 -19.16 -27.66 -1.04
N GLN A 45 -18.99 -28.18 -2.25
CA GLN A 45 -17.93 -27.76 -3.17
C GLN A 45 -18.12 -26.33 -3.66
N GLU A 46 -19.35 -25.94 -3.96
CA GLU A 46 -19.68 -24.56 -4.36
C GLU A 46 -19.54 -23.58 -3.21
N GLN A 47 -19.89 -24.00 -2.00
CA GLN A 47 -19.70 -23.19 -0.79
C GLN A 47 -18.22 -22.91 -0.54
N ARG A 48 -17.35 -23.92 -0.69
CA ARG A 48 -15.89 -23.76 -0.56
C ARG A 48 -15.34 -22.79 -1.61
N ALA A 49 -15.81 -22.92 -2.85
CA ALA A 49 -15.38 -22.04 -3.94
C ALA A 49 -15.77 -20.59 -3.66
N ALA A 50 -16.96 -20.36 -3.11
CA ALA A 50 -17.40 -19.02 -2.73
C ALA A 50 -16.54 -18.41 -1.62
N VAL A 51 -16.19 -19.20 -0.61
CA VAL A 51 -15.29 -18.78 0.48
C VAL A 51 -13.91 -18.43 -0.06
N GLN A 52 -13.37 -19.24 -0.95
CA GLN A 52 -12.05 -19.01 -1.57
C GLN A 52 -12.06 -17.74 -2.42
N ARG A 53 -13.14 -17.49 -3.19
CA ARG A 53 -13.28 -16.26 -3.98
C ARG A 53 -13.36 -15.04 -3.08
N ALA A 54 -14.12 -15.11 -2.00
CA ALA A 54 -14.25 -14.01 -1.05
C ALA A 54 -12.88 -13.68 -0.42
N ALA A 55 -12.10 -14.69 -0.05
CA ALA A 55 -10.75 -14.50 0.48
C ALA A 55 -9.82 -13.85 -0.55
N ALA A 56 -9.86 -14.31 -1.80
CA ALA A 56 -9.04 -13.74 -2.87
C ALA A 56 -9.40 -12.29 -3.16
N LEU A 57 -10.69 -11.94 -3.16
CA LEU A 57 -11.17 -10.56 -3.34
C LEU A 57 -10.70 -9.67 -2.20
N ASN A 58 -10.78 -10.16 -0.96
CA ASN A 58 -10.31 -9.40 0.20
C ASN A 58 -8.80 -9.15 0.14
N ASP A 59 -8.01 -10.15 -0.18
CA ASP A 59 -6.55 -10.01 -0.31
C ASP A 59 -6.19 -9.02 -1.40
N ALA A 60 -6.81 -9.11 -2.56
CA ALA A 60 -6.60 -8.18 -3.67
C ALA A 60 -6.99 -6.75 -3.29
N TYR A 61 -8.12 -6.57 -2.61
CA TYR A 61 -8.58 -5.28 -2.14
C TYR A 61 -7.58 -4.64 -1.15
N GLN A 62 -7.08 -5.41 -0.19
CA GLN A 62 -6.13 -4.90 0.80
C GLN A 62 -4.81 -4.45 0.14
N VAL A 63 -4.34 -5.15 -0.88
CA VAL A 63 -3.15 -4.76 -1.63
C VAL A 63 -3.41 -3.47 -2.42
N LEU A 64 -4.49 -3.43 -3.20
CA LEU A 64 -4.78 -2.29 -4.07
C LEU A 64 -5.15 -1.02 -3.32
N LYS A 65 -5.74 -1.15 -2.14
CA LYS A 65 -6.14 -0.02 -1.31
C LYS A 65 -4.96 0.80 -0.79
N SER A 66 -3.84 0.15 -0.50
CA SER A 66 -2.62 0.80 -0.04
C SER A 66 -1.77 1.26 -1.23
N ALA A 67 -1.43 2.54 -1.29
CA ALA A 67 -0.59 3.08 -2.35
C ALA A 67 0.76 2.37 -2.42
N THR A 68 1.41 2.13 -1.28
CA THR A 68 2.70 1.45 -1.20
C THR A 68 2.62 -0.01 -1.65
N ARG A 69 1.63 -0.75 -1.15
CA ARG A 69 1.44 -2.16 -1.52
C ARG A 69 1.05 -2.29 -2.99
N ARG A 70 0.26 -1.35 -3.49
CA ARG A 70 -0.09 -1.28 -4.91
C ARG A 70 1.14 -1.03 -5.79
N ALA A 71 2.03 -0.11 -5.39
CA ALA A 71 3.27 0.15 -6.10
C ALA A 71 4.16 -1.10 -6.15
N LEU A 72 4.37 -1.75 -5.02
CA LEU A 72 5.13 -3.00 -4.94
C LEU A 72 4.51 -4.08 -5.84
N TYR A 73 3.20 -4.23 -5.80
CA TYR A 73 2.48 -5.20 -6.61
C TYR A 73 2.65 -4.93 -8.11
N LEU A 74 2.56 -3.67 -8.54
CA LEU A 74 2.76 -3.29 -9.94
C LEU A 74 4.17 -3.64 -10.43
N LEU A 75 5.19 -3.39 -9.62
CA LEU A 75 6.56 -3.78 -9.97
C LEU A 75 6.72 -5.29 -10.10
N ASN A 76 6.14 -6.05 -9.17
CA ASN A 76 6.18 -7.51 -9.21
C ASN A 76 5.43 -8.10 -10.41
N LEU A 77 4.41 -7.42 -10.92
CA LEU A 77 3.72 -7.83 -12.15
C LEU A 77 4.62 -7.73 -13.38
N GLN A 78 5.52 -6.76 -13.42
CA GLN A 78 6.45 -6.59 -14.54
C GLN A 78 7.59 -7.60 -14.47
N ALA A 79 8.23 -7.72 -13.31
CA ALA A 79 9.30 -8.66 -13.02
C ALA A 79 9.43 -8.82 -11.51
N PRO A 80 9.70 -10.03 -11.02
CA PRO A 80 9.84 -10.26 -9.57
C PRO A 80 10.87 -9.30 -8.96
N LEU A 81 10.49 -8.71 -7.83
CA LEU A 81 11.37 -7.85 -7.04
C LEU A 81 12.06 -8.69 -5.98
N ASP A 82 13.39 -8.53 -5.87
CA ASP A 82 14.14 -9.11 -4.75
C ASP A 82 13.99 -8.21 -3.52
N GLU A 83 13.10 -8.59 -2.62
CA GLU A 83 12.81 -7.83 -1.41
C GLU A 83 13.98 -7.78 -0.44
N GLU A 84 14.89 -8.76 -0.51
CA GLU A 84 16.07 -8.84 0.35
C GLU A 84 17.26 -8.04 -0.21
N ALA A 85 17.20 -7.63 -1.48
CA ALA A 85 18.27 -6.86 -2.10
C ALA A 85 18.42 -5.50 -1.41
N THR A 86 19.66 -5.14 -1.14
CA THR A 86 19.98 -3.81 -0.63
C THR A 86 19.91 -2.80 -1.76
N VAL A 87 19.01 -1.83 -1.62
CA VAL A 87 18.92 -0.70 -2.54
C VAL A 87 19.72 0.47 -1.96
N GLN A 88 20.72 0.92 -2.72
CA GLN A 88 21.54 2.06 -2.29
C GLN A 88 20.79 3.37 -2.57
N ASP A 89 20.59 4.15 -1.51
CA ASP A 89 19.91 5.44 -1.57
C ASP A 89 20.48 6.36 -0.47
N PRO A 90 21.72 6.84 -0.65
CA PRO A 90 22.40 7.60 0.41
C PRO A 90 21.69 8.89 0.79
N GLU A 91 21.07 9.57 -0.18
CA GLU A 91 20.30 10.80 0.05
C GLU A 91 19.11 10.52 0.98
N PHE A 92 18.38 9.45 0.71
CA PHE A 92 17.23 9.07 1.51
C PHE A 92 17.64 8.55 2.90
N LEU A 93 18.75 7.85 2.98
CA LEU A 93 19.29 7.39 4.27
C LEU A 93 19.54 8.57 5.21
N PHE A 94 20.11 9.65 4.69
CA PHE A 94 20.33 10.88 5.48
C PHE A 94 19.00 11.47 5.97
N GLN A 95 18.02 11.52 5.10
CA GLN A 95 16.67 12.01 5.44
C GLN A 95 16.00 11.12 6.49
N GLN A 96 16.18 9.80 6.42
CA GLN A 96 15.66 8.86 7.43
C GLN A 96 16.24 9.18 8.81
N MET A 97 17.52 9.47 8.88
CA MET A 97 18.18 9.80 10.15
C MET A 97 17.61 11.09 10.76
N GLU A 98 17.39 12.11 9.93
CA GLU A 98 16.78 13.38 10.39
C GLU A 98 15.36 13.15 10.92
N TRP A 99 14.55 12.38 10.23
CA TRP A 99 13.17 12.10 10.67
C TRP A 99 13.12 11.27 11.94
N ARG A 100 14.07 10.33 12.12
CA ARG A 100 14.17 9.53 13.34
C ARG A 100 14.50 10.41 14.55
N GLU A 101 15.42 11.32 14.37
CA GLU A 101 15.78 12.28 15.40
C GLU A 101 14.62 13.20 15.78
N GLU A 102 13.93 13.73 14.77
CA GLU A 102 12.74 14.57 14.96
C GLU A 102 11.62 13.82 15.68
N LEU A 103 11.37 12.56 15.34
CA LEU A 103 10.36 11.74 16.02
C LEU A 103 10.71 11.53 17.50
N GLU A 104 11.96 11.31 17.81
CA GLU A 104 12.44 11.15 19.19
C GLU A 104 12.23 12.45 20.00
N GLU A 105 12.60 13.58 19.43
CA GLU A 105 12.38 14.89 20.06
C GLU A 105 10.89 15.18 20.29
N LEU A 106 10.04 14.85 19.35
CA LEU A 106 8.60 15.04 19.46
C LEU A 106 7.99 14.14 20.53
N GLY A 107 8.52 12.92 20.69
CA GLY A 107 8.12 12.01 21.76
C GLY A 107 8.44 12.58 23.15
N ASP A 108 9.59 13.21 23.28
CA ASP A 108 10.04 13.84 24.54
C ASP A 108 9.25 15.10 24.86
N SER A 109 8.94 15.91 23.87
CA SER A 109 8.22 17.18 24.06
C SER A 109 6.71 17.02 24.29
N ALA A 110 6.14 15.92 23.81
CA ALA A 110 4.68 15.64 23.86
C ALA A 110 3.79 16.76 23.31
N ASP A 111 4.28 17.47 22.30
CA ASP A 111 3.54 18.54 21.63
C ASP A 111 2.66 17.98 20.51
N PHE A 112 1.38 17.81 20.77
CA PHE A 112 0.40 17.26 19.82
C PHE A 112 0.35 18.03 18.50
N ALA A 113 0.41 19.36 18.57
CA ALA A 113 0.35 20.18 17.36
C ALA A 113 1.57 19.98 16.48
N ALA A 114 2.75 19.86 17.08
CA ALA A 114 4.01 19.59 16.37
C ALA A 114 4.00 18.18 15.76
N ILE A 115 3.51 17.19 16.48
CA ILE A 115 3.38 15.82 15.99
C ILE A 115 2.43 15.76 14.79
N GLY A 116 1.30 16.48 14.86
CA GLY A 116 0.35 16.58 13.75
C GLY A 116 0.96 17.21 12.50
N ARG A 117 1.77 18.26 12.66
CA ARG A 117 2.50 18.87 11.54
C ARG A 117 3.51 17.91 10.92
N PHE A 118 4.24 17.20 11.75
CA PHE A 118 5.20 16.18 11.30
C PHE A 118 4.50 15.08 10.51
N ARG A 119 3.37 14.58 11.01
CA ARG A 119 2.55 13.60 10.28
C ARG A 119 2.14 14.13 8.91
N GLN A 120 1.64 15.36 8.84
CA GLN A 120 1.24 15.99 7.56
C GLN A 120 2.41 16.12 6.61
N GLN A 121 3.57 16.51 7.10
CA GLN A 121 4.80 16.59 6.31
C GLN A 121 5.15 15.24 5.70
N LEU A 122 5.15 14.17 6.50
CA LEU A 122 5.46 12.81 6.03
C LEU A 122 4.42 12.32 5.01
N GLN A 123 3.15 12.62 5.23
CA GLN A 123 2.08 12.28 4.29
C GLN A 123 2.28 12.97 2.94
N GLN A 124 2.72 14.22 2.95
CA GLN A 124 3.02 14.95 1.72
C GLN A 124 4.23 14.35 1.00
N VAL A 125 5.29 14.01 1.72
CA VAL A 125 6.46 13.35 1.13
C VAL A 125 6.06 12.02 0.52
N LEU A 126 5.24 11.23 1.20
CA LEU A 126 4.74 9.95 0.68
C LEU A 126 3.93 10.16 -0.62
N ALA A 127 3.07 11.16 -0.66
CA ALA A 127 2.31 11.50 -1.86
C ALA A 127 3.24 11.90 -3.02
N ASP A 128 4.26 12.69 -2.75
CA ASP A 128 5.24 13.13 -3.76
C ASP A 128 6.06 11.95 -4.31
N VAL A 129 6.49 11.04 -3.43
CA VAL A 129 7.19 9.81 -3.83
C VAL A 129 6.28 8.93 -4.69
N GLY A 130 5.01 8.83 -4.32
CA GLY A 130 4.00 8.11 -5.12
C GLY A 130 3.84 8.68 -6.53
N GLN A 131 3.80 10.00 -6.65
CA GLN A 131 3.74 10.68 -7.95
C GLN A 131 4.98 10.38 -8.80
N ALA A 132 6.16 10.42 -8.20
CA ALA A 132 7.40 10.07 -8.87
C ALA A 132 7.39 8.60 -9.34
N PHE A 133 6.89 7.70 -8.51
CA PHE A 133 6.71 6.29 -8.88
C PHE A 133 5.77 6.15 -10.08
N ALA A 134 4.62 6.81 -10.06
CA ALA A 134 3.65 6.77 -11.16
C ALA A 134 4.26 7.22 -12.49
N ALA A 135 5.21 8.16 -12.45
CA ALA A 135 5.86 8.70 -13.64
C ALA A 135 6.90 7.76 -14.25
N CYS A 136 7.44 6.79 -13.49
CA CYS A 136 8.60 6.02 -13.96
C CYS A 136 8.44 4.50 -13.98
N TRP A 137 7.49 3.92 -13.24
CA TRP A 137 7.44 2.47 -13.00
C TRP A 137 7.22 1.63 -14.28
N GLN A 138 6.59 2.19 -15.31
CA GLN A 138 6.32 1.47 -16.56
C GLN A 138 7.54 1.45 -17.52
N GLN A 139 8.55 2.25 -17.22
CA GLN A 139 9.72 2.38 -18.09
C GLN A 139 10.84 1.44 -17.62
N ASP A 140 11.18 0.45 -18.41
CA ASP A 140 12.22 -0.53 -18.07
C ASP A 140 13.55 0.13 -17.70
N ALA A 141 13.92 1.20 -18.41
CA ALA A 141 15.14 1.94 -18.14
C ALA A 141 15.16 2.63 -16.78
N GLN A 142 13.98 2.80 -16.15
CA GLN A 142 13.83 3.44 -14.84
C GLN A 142 13.46 2.45 -13.74
N ARG A 143 13.61 1.16 -13.98
CA ARG A 143 13.28 0.11 -12.99
C ARG A 143 13.99 0.32 -11.66
N SER A 144 15.29 0.60 -11.68
CA SER A 144 16.05 0.84 -10.43
C SER A 144 15.53 2.04 -9.65
N GLN A 145 15.12 3.10 -10.35
CA GLN A 145 14.52 4.27 -9.72
C GLN A 145 13.17 3.93 -9.11
N ALA A 146 12.33 3.19 -9.83
CA ALA A 146 11.03 2.74 -9.31
C ALA A 146 11.18 1.88 -8.06
N GLU A 147 12.15 0.98 -8.02
CA GLU A 147 12.47 0.16 -6.86
C GLU A 147 12.89 1.01 -5.66
N ARG A 148 13.74 2.01 -5.87
CA ARG A 148 14.13 2.96 -4.82
C ARG A 148 12.92 3.70 -4.25
N LEU A 149 12.03 4.17 -5.12
CA LEU A 149 10.83 4.90 -4.72
C LEU A 149 9.90 4.02 -3.88
N VAL A 150 9.72 2.75 -4.24
CA VAL A 150 8.94 1.81 -3.41
C VAL A 150 9.57 1.64 -2.03
N ARG A 151 10.90 1.53 -1.94
CA ARG A 151 11.59 1.42 -0.65
C ARG A 151 11.37 2.67 0.21
N ARG A 152 11.39 3.85 -0.42
CA ARG A 152 11.06 5.10 0.26
C ARG A 152 9.62 5.10 0.79
N MET A 153 8.69 4.64 -0.02
CA MET A 153 7.28 4.53 0.39
C MET A 153 7.11 3.58 1.58
N GLN A 154 7.77 2.43 1.55
CA GLN A 154 7.73 1.45 2.64
C GLN A 154 8.25 2.03 3.96
N PHE A 155 9.35 2.77 3.89
CA PHE A 155 9.91 3.45 5.06
C PHE A 155 8.94 4.50 5.61
N LEU A 156 8.36 5.32 4.74
CA LEU A 156 7.42 6.37 5.13
C LEU A 156 6.15 5.79 5.78
N ASP A 157 5.63 4.68 5.26
CA ASP A 157 4.48 4.00 5.87
C ASP A 157 4.81 3.53 7.30
N LYS A 158 5.99 2.95 7.49
CA LYS A 158 6.44 2.50 8.79
C LYS A 158 6.59 3.68 9.76
N LEU A 159 7.20 4.76 9.30
CA LEU A 159 7.39 5.96 10.12
C LEU A 159 6.05 6.62 10.48
N LEU A 160 5.12 6.70 9.54
CA LEU A 160 3.77 7.21 9.79
C LEU A 160 3.01 6.36 10.81
N ARG A 161 3.22 5.05 10.79
CA ARG A 161 2.64 4.15 11.78
C ARG A 161 3.20 4.44 13.18
N GLU A 162 4.50 4.66 13.28
CA GLU A 162 5.15 5.02 14.55
C GLU A 162 4.66 6.39 15.07
N VAL A 163 4.44 7.36 14.19
CA VAL A 163 3.84 8.66 14.56
C VAL A 163 2.45 8.46 15.13
N ARG A 164 1.63 7.62 14.49
CA ARG A 164 0.27 7.32 14.96
C ARG A 164 0.29 6.66 16.34
N GLU A 165 1.19 5.70 16.54
CA GLU A 165 1.36 5.04 17.83
C GLU A 165 1.79 6.03 18.92
N LEU A 166 2.63 7.02 18.58
CA LEU A 166 3.01 8.09 19.49
C LEU A 166 1.81 8.96 19.87
N GLU A 167 1.00 9.35 18.89
CA GLU A 167 -0.22 10.13 19.13
C GLU A 167 -1.18 9.38 20.06
N GLU A 168 -1.40 8.09 19.83
CA GLU A 168 -2.27 7.25 20.65
C GLU A 168 -1.76 7.14 22.10
N ARG A 169 -0.46 6.98 22.31
CA ARG A 169 0.13 6.91 23.65
C ARG A 169 0.01 8.21 24.43
N LEU A 170 0.04 9.34 23.74
CA LEU A 170 -0.05 10.65 24.39
C LEU A 170 -1.50 11.09 24.64
N ASP A 171 -2.46 10.44 23.98
CA ASP A 171 -3.91 10.72 24.16
C ASP A 171 -4.48 9.95 25.36
N ASP A 172 -3.79 8.92 25.82
CA ASP A 172 -4.14 8.15 27.04
C ASP A 172 -3.62 8.89 28.29
#